data_909061b81d8b4031ce9ef40fb5a631c1
#
_entry.id   909061b81d8b4031ce9ef40fb5a631c1
#
_cell.length_a   1.000
_cell.length_b   1.000
_cell.length_c   1.000
_cell.angle_alpha   90.00
_cell.angle_beta   90.00
_cell.angle_gamma   90.00
#
_symmetry.space_group_name_H-M   'P 1'
#
loop_
_entity.id
_entity.type
_entity.pdbx_description
1 polymer ?
#
loop_
_entity_poly.entity_id
_entity_poly.type
_entity_poly.pdbx_seq_one_letter_code
_entity_poly.pdbx_strand_id
1 'polypeptide(L)'
;MSKETDRAIRRAQELEATGVASEDSDSDVLRSTGTMAIATLLSRITGFIKSTLLGASLGAAVFSSFNSANQLPNLVTEIVLGAVLTSLVVPVLVRAEKEDADHGASFIRRLITVSSVLLLVVTVICVAAAPLLTRLSLDPDGKVNVYQATNFAYLVLPQIFFYGVSALLMAILNTKGVFKPGAWAPVWNNIVVLVFVTLYWVIPGGLAADDNGSLTNGHMLLLGLGATIGVVVQALVLISPLRKIGIDLRPEWGIDSRIKQFAGMGVAIVVYVAISQAGYFITNRIASVADNAAPGGYAQAWLLLQMPYGIIGVTLLTAIMPRLSRNAADNNTAGVVRDLTVATKLTMIGILPIVVFMLVFGPEIGVALSASGLFSTSAATAIGLTVSLSAFTLIPYSIVLLHLRVFYAREEAWTPTFIIIAITATKIILSFLAIHMAPSSESVVVLLGVANGCSFIAGATIGAYLLRSSIGTLQTRDVLRTCLWVLGASIVAVSIAVGVDHSPVIGHLSTQLGSAGRRGRVL
;
A
#
# COMPACT_ATOMS: atom_id res chain seq x y z
N MET A 1 -3.33 7.33 -57.26
CA MET A 1 -3.29 6.40 -56.12
C MET A 1 -2.59 5.14 -56.60
N SER A 2 -1.47 4.79 -55.97
CA SER A 2 -0.56 3.77 -56.49
C SER A 2 -1.05 2.37 -56.12
N LYS A 3 -0.81 1.40 -57.02
CA LYS A 3 -1.09 -0.03 -56.81
C LYS A 3 -0.50 -0.61 -55.51
N GLU A 4 0.45 0.07 -54.89
CA GLU A 4 1.02 -0.29 -53.59
C GLU A 4 0.12 0.07 -52.39
N THR A 5 -0.60 1.20 -52.47
CA THR A 5 -1.57 1.62 -51.45
C THR A 5 -2.77 0.65 -51.39
N ASP A 6 -3.27 0.20 -52.52
CA ASP A 6 -4.35 -0.79 -52.60
C ASP A 6 -3.93 -2.18 -52.10
N ARG A 7 -2.65 -2.57 -52.29
CA ARG A 7 -2.11 -3.81 -51.73
C ARG A 7 -1.91 -3.73 -50.21
N ALA A 8 -1.50 -2.57 -49.70
CA ALA A 8 -1.37 -2.37 -48.27
C ALA A 8 -2.72 -2.39 -47.54
N ILE A 9 -3.75 -1.75 -48.14
CA ILE A 9 -5.11 -1.76 -47.60
C ILE A 9 -5.72 -3.18 -47.64
N ARG A 10 -5.58 -3.93 -48.74
CA ARG A 10 -6.03 -5.33 -48.79
C ARG A 10 -5.33 -6.23 -47.80
N ARG A 11 -4.02 -6.07 -47.59
CA ARG A 11 -3.26 -6.81 -46.59
C ARG A 11 -3.70 -6.49 -45.15
N ALA A 12 -4.02 -5.22 -44.86
CA ALA A 12 -4.56 -4.80 -43.58
C ALA A 12 -5.97 -5.39 -43.35
N GLN A 13 -6.83 -5.40 -44.38
CA GLN A 13 -8.16 -6.02 -44.31
C GLN A 13 -8.12 -7.55 -44.22
N GLU A 14 -7.14 -8.21 -44.85
CA GLU A 14 -6.92 -9.66 -44.71
C GLU A 14 -6.39 -10.04 -43.33
N LEU A 15 -5.54 -9.20 -42.69
CA LEU A 15 -5.06 -9.36 -41.32
C LEU A 15 -6.17 -9.14 -40.28
N GLU A 16 -7.08 -8.17 -40.52
CA GLU A 16 -8.28 -7.99 -39.67
C GLU A 16 -9.27 -9.17 -39.82
N ALA A 17 -9.44 -9.69 -41.06
CA ALA A 17 -10.36 -10.81 -41.31
C ALA A 17 -9.86 -12.17 -40.78
N THR A 18 -8.56 -12.33 -40.56
CA THR A 18 -7.97 -13.60 -40.07
C THR A 18 -7.85 -13.70 -38.55
N GLY A 19 -8.22 -12.66 -37.79
CA GLY A 19 -8.18 -12.69 -36.31
C GLY A 19 -6.77 -12.79 -35.71
N VAL A 20 -5.74 -12.95 -36.53
CA VAL A 20 -4.34 -13.15 -36.07
C VAL A 20 -3.77 -11.91 -35.38
N ALA A 21 -4.21 -10.72 -35.80
CA ALA A 21 -3.79 -9.46 -35.16
C ALA A 21 -4.41 -9.24 -33.76
N SER A 22 -5.56 -9.88 -33.47
CA SER A 22 -6.21 -9.81 -32.16
C SER A 22 -5.64 -10.81 -31.16
N GLU A 23 -5.25 -12.01 -31.60
CA GLU A 23 -4.67 -13.06 -30.74
C GLU A 23 -3.25 -12.70 -30.27
N ASP A 24 -2.41 -12.13 -31.13
CA ASP A 24 -1.07 -11.65 -30.73
C ASP A 24 -1.14 -10.46 -29.77
N SER A 25 -2.10 -9.56 -29.96
CA SER A 25 -2.36 -8.44 -29.04
C SER A 25 -2.86 -8.92 -27.68
N ASP A 26 -3.78 -9.88 -27.64
CA ASP A 26 -4.33 -10.43 -26.40
C ASP A 26 -3.29 -11.27 -25.63
N SER A 27 -2.45 -12.02 -26.32
CA SER A 27 -1.36 -12.78 -25.71
C SER A 27 -0.28 -11.86 -25.07
N ASP A 28 0.05 -10.76 -25.71
CA ASP A 28 1.00 -9.77 -25.20
C ASP A 28 0.42 -8.99 -24.00
N VAL A 29 -0.85 -8.67 -24.02
CA VAL A 29 -1.58 -8.05 -22.90
C VAL A 29 -1.63 -9.01 -21.71
N LEU A 30 -1.97 -10.28 -21.91
CA LEU A 30 -1.99 -11.32 -20.87
C LEU A 30 -0.59 -11.54 -20.26
N ARG A 31 0.45 -11.60 -21.09
CA ARG A 31 1.84 -11.74 -20.64
C ARG A 31 2.35 -10.52 -19.87
N SER A 32 1.96 -9.33 -20.30
CA SER A 32 2.28 -8.08 -19.59
C SER A 32 1.57 -8.02 -18.24
N THR A 33 0.27 -8.32 -18.19
CA THR A 33 -0.54 -8.36 -16.96
C THR A 33 -0.02 -9.40 -15.98
N GLY A 34 0.33 -10.61 -16.47
CA GLY A 34 0.94 -11.65 -15.64
C GLY A 34 2.27 -11.21 -15.01
N THR A 35 3.13 -10.54 -15.77
CA THR A 35 4.41 -10.03 -15.27
C THR A 35 4.22 -8.95 -14.21
N MET A 36 3.22 -8.07 -14.37
CA MET A 36 2.87 -7.05 -13.38
C MET A 36 2.33 -7.67 -12.08
N ALA A 37 1.47 -8.69 -12.19
CA ALA A 37 0.94 -9.41 -11.04
C ALA A 37 2.06 -10.09 -10.23
N ILE A 38 3.00 -10.76 -10.90
CA ILE A 38 4.18 -11.37 -10.28
C ILE A 38 5.05 -10.30 -9.61
N ALA A 39 5.34 -9.18 -10.28
CA ALA A 39 6.13 -8.09 -9.70
C ALA A 39 5.46 -7.49 -8.45
N THR A 40 4.15 -7.30 -8.49
CA THR A 40 3.37 -6.81 -7.34
C THR A 40 3.42 -7.79 -6.17
N LEU A 41 3.26 -9.09 -6.44
CA LEU A 41 3.38 -10.13 -5.41
C LEU A 41 4.78 -10.17 -4.80
N LEU A 42 5.82 -10.18 -5.63
CA LEU A 42 7.21 -10.15 -5.18
C LEU A 42 7.53 -8.87 -4.38
N SER A 43 7.01 -7.71 -4.79
CA SER A 43 7.17 -6.46 -4.04
C SER A 43 6.55 -6.56 -2.64
N ARG A 44 5.38 -7.19 -2.50
CA ARG A 44 4.74 -7.38 -1.19
C ARG A 44 5.49 -8.37 -0.32
N ILE A 45 5.92 -9.51 -0.89
CA ILE A 45 6.71 -10.52 -0.17
C ILE A 45 8.04 -9.94 0.29
N THR A 46 8.79 -9.30 -0.61
CA THR A 46 10.09 -8.69 -0.26
C THR A 46 9.93 -7.53 0.71
N GLY A 47 8.86 -6.73 0.60
CA GLY A 47 8.53 -5.68 1.54
C GLY A 47 8.21 -6.21 2.94
N PHE A 48 7.49 -7.33 3.02
CA PHE A 48 7.22 -8.01 4.28
C PHE A 48 8.51 -8.58 4.90
N ILE A 49 9.31 -9.31 4.12
CA ILE A 49 10.61 -9.84 4.57
C ILE A 49 11.50 -8.70 5.09
N LYS A 50 11.57 -7.59 4.36
CA LYS A 50 12.30 -6.38 4.79
C LYS A 50 11.82 -5.88 6.16
N SER A 51 10.50 -5.75 6.35
CA SER A 51 9.94 -5.26 7.62
C SER A 51 10.21 -6.21 8.78
N THR A 52 10.07 -7.51 8.56
CA THR A 52 10.36 -8.54 9.55
C THR A 52 11.85 -8.55 9.94
N LEU A 53 12.75 -8.51 8.95
CA LEU A 53 14.18 -8.49 9.22
C LEU A 53 14.64 -7.18 9.89
N LEU A 54 14.05 -6.03 9.55
CA LEU A 54 14.28 -4.79 10.28
C LEU A 54 13.83 -4.92 11.76
N GLY A 55 12.64 -5.47 12.01
CA GLY A 55 12.17 -5.75 13.36
C GLY A 55 13.13 -6.67 14.12
N ALA A 56 13.54 -7.78 13.51
CA ALA A 56 14.50 -8.74 14.07
C ALA A 56 15.86 -8.12 14.40
N SER A 57 16.30 -7.14 13.59
CA SER A 57 17.59 -6.46 13.75
C SER A 57 17.57 -5.39 14.84
N LEU A 58 16.46 -4.68 14.97
CA LEU A 58 16.32 -3.48 15.80
C LEU A 58 15.65 -3.77 17.16
N GLY A 59 14.91 -4.85 17.26
CA GLY A 59 13.99 -5.05 18.37
C GLY A 59 12.78 -4.09 18.31
N ALA A 60 11.76 -4.36 19.11
CA ALA A 60 10.46 -3.71 18.96
C ALA A 60 10.49 -2.19 19.19
N ALA A 61 11.27 -1.71 20.17
CA ALA A 61 11.32 -0.29 20.52
C ALA A 61 12.05 0.57 19.48
N VAL A 62 13.26 0.17 19.06
CA VAL A 62 14.02 0.89 18.02
C VAL A 62 13.32 0.79 16.67
N PHE A 63 12.69 -0.37 16.37
CA PHE A 63 11.87 -0.54 15.18
C PHE A 63 10.69 0.45 15.14
N SER A 64 10.05 0.74 16.29
CA SER A 64 8.99 1.75 16.38
C SER A 64 9.50 3.14 16.04
N SER A 65 10.67 3.55 16.56
CA SER A 65 11.30 4.84 16.25
C SER A 65 11.64 4.95 14.75
N PHE A 66 12.27 3.90 14.19
CA PHE A 66 12.61 3.84 12.77
C PHE A 66 11.35 3.85 11.88
N ASN A 67 10.36 3.00 12.19
CA ASN A 67 9.15 2.88 11.38
C ASN A 67 8.33 4.16 11.38
N SER A 68 8.18 4.83 12.55
CA SER A 68 7.48 6.10 12.65
C SER A 68 8.16 7.19 11.79
N ALA A 69 9.48 7.25 11.79
CA ALA A 69 10.24 8.16 10.94
C ALA A 69 10.10 7.81 9.45
N ASN A 70 10.23 6.51 9.09
CA ASN A 70 10.21 6.03 7.71
C ASN A 70 8.83 6.12 7.05
N GLN A 71 7.75 6.27 7.82
CA GLN A 71 6.43 6.55 7.28
C GLN A 71 6.24 8.00 6.84
N LEU A 72 6.96 8.96 7.43
CA LEU A 72 6.82 10.39 7.12
C LEU A 72 7.02 10.72 5.64
N PRO A 73 8.06 10.22 4.94
CA PRO A 73 8.23 10.45 3.51
C PRO A 73 7.03 9.97 2.67
N ASN A 74 6.48 8.79 3.00
CA ASN A 74 5.33 8.23 2.29
C ASN A 74 4.10 9.11 2.48
N LEU A 75 3.81 9.55 3.71
CA LEU A 75 2.68 10.41 4.05
C LEU A 75 2.75 11.74 3.28
N VAL A 76 3.91 12.39 3.30
CA VAL A 76 4.10 13.67 2.59
C VAL A 76 3.99 13.49 1.08
N THR A 77 4.60 12.45 0.53
CA THR A 77 4.54 12.16 -0.91
C THR A 77 3.10 11.88 -1.35
N GLU A 78 2.35 11.13 -0.57
CA GLU A 78 0.95 10.81 -0.87
C GLU A 78 0.07 12.07 -0.86
N ILE A 79 0.27 12.99 0.08
CA ILE A 79 -0.44 14.28 0.11
C ILE A 79 -0.08 15.13 -1.11
N VAL A 80 1.22 15.24 -1.44
CA VAL A 80 1.70 16.15 -2.49
C VAL A 80 1.41 15.61 -3.89
N LEU A 81 1.53 14.31 -4.10
CA LEU A 81 1.50 13.70 -5.42
C LEU A 81 0.34 12.74 -5.66
N GLY A 82 -0.18 12.09 -4.63
CA GLY A 82 -1.23 11.08 -4.81
C GLY A 82 -2.44 11.61 -5.58
N ALA A 83 -2.81 12.86 -5.30
CA ALA A 83 -3.88 13.56 -6.00
C ALA A 83 -3.48 14.08 -7.38
N VAL A 84 -2.28 14.65 -7.47
CA VAL A 84 -1.80 15.33 -8.68
C VAL A 84 -1.56 14.32 -9.82
N LEU A 85 -0.97 13.16 -9.50
CA LEU A 85 -0.60 12.18 -10.53
C LEU A 85 -1.81 11.48 -11.16
N THR A 86 -2.76 11.03 -10.35
CA THR A 86 -3.88 10.23 -10.86
C THR A 86 -4.96 11.06 -11.53
N SER A 87 -5.23 12.26 -11.03
CA SER A 87 -6.34 13.10 -11.51
C SER A 87 -5.92 14.19 -12.49
N LEU A 88 -4.69 14.71 -12.37
CA LEU A 88 -4.20 15.81 -13.19
C LEU A 88 -3.24 15.35 -14.29
N VAL A 89 -2.21 14.59 -13.91
CA VAL A 89 -1.09 14.30 -14.82
C VAL A 89 -1.51 13.36 -15.93
N VAL A 90 -2.19 12.26 -15.63
CA VAL A 90 -2.53 11.26 -16.63
C VAL A 90 -3.47 11.80 -17.72
N PRO A 91 -4.61 12.46 -17.42
CA PRO A 91 -5.48 13.02 -18.47
C PRO A 91 -4.79 14.09 -19.31
N VAL A 92 -3.97 14.97 -18.69
CA VAL A 92 -3.27 16.03 -19.41
C VAL A 92 -2.15 15.46 -20.29
N LEU A 93 -1.44 14.43 -19.84
CA LEU A 93 -0.44 13.72 -20.65
C LEU A 93 -1.07 13.11 -21.91
N VAL A 94 -2.21 12.42 -21.77
CA VAL A 94 -2.93 11.82 -22.91
C VAL A 94 -3.42 12.88 -23.88
N ARG A 95 -3.87 14.04 -23.39
CA ARG A 95 -4.25 15.18 -24.25
C ARG A 95 -3.04 15.77 -24.97
N ALA A 96 -1.96 16.05 -24.25
CA ALA A 96 -0.74 16.60 -24.84
C ALA A 96 -0.19 15.68 -25.93
N GLU A 97 -0.25 14.37 -25.72
CA GLU A 97 0.17 13.38 -26.73
C GLU A 97 -0.66 13.46 -28.02
N LYS A 98 -1.95 13.79 -27.92
CA LYS A 98 -2.87 13.85 -29.08
C LYS A 98 -2.88 15.21 -29.75
N GLU A 99 -2.76 16.30 -29.00
CA GLU A 99 -2.99 17.67 -29.47
C GLU A 99 -1.68 18.40 -29.83
N ASP A 100 -0.56 18.08 -29.17
CA ASP A 100 0.70 18.78 -29.40
C ASP A 100 1.46 18.21 -30.61
N ALA A 101 2.06 19.09 -31.39
CA ALA A 101 2.83 18.71 -32.60
C ALA A 101 4.07 17.85 -32.26
N ASP A 102 4.57 17.94 -31.04
CA ASP A 102 5.72 17.16 -30.51
C ASP A 102 5.27 15.92 -29.69
N HIS A 103 4.00 15.51 -29.85
CA HIS A 103 3.41 14.40 -29.10
C HIS A 103 3.58 14.51 -27.58
N GLY A 104 3.54 15.75 -27.04
CA GLY A 104 3.63 16.05 -25.61
C GLY A 104 5.04 16.02 -25.03
N ALA A 105 6.10 15.99 -25.86
CA ALA A 105 7.48 15.91 -25.37
C ALA A 105 7.88 17.13 -24.52
N SER A 106 7.54 18.35 -24.96
CA SER A 106 7.77 19.59 -24.21
C SER A 106 6.97 19.61 -22.92
N PHE A 107 5.68 19.19 -22.97
CA PHE A 107 4.85 19.08 -21.78
C PHE A 107 5.47 18.14 -20.72
N ILE A 108 5.96 16.96 -21.13
CA ILE A 108 6.61 15.99 -20.24
C ILE A 108 7.86 16.60 -19.58
N ARG A 109 8.73 17.30 -20.35
CA ARG A 109 9.93 17.95 -19.81
C ARG A 109 9.59 19.02 -18.78
N ARG A 110 8.60 19.90 -19.08
CA ARG A 110 8.12 20.92 -18.14
C ARG A 110 7.54 20.31 -16.88
N LEU A 111 6.72 19.26 -17.03
CA LEU A 111 6.11 18.56 -15.91
C LEU A 111 7.18 17.95 -15.00
N ILE A 112 8.18 17.25 -15.54
CA ILE A 112 9.29 16.67 -14.76
C ILE A 112 10.07 17.78 -14.06
N THR A 113 10.38 18.87 -14.76
CA THR A 113 11.17 19.98 -14.20
C THR A 113 10.44 20.66 -13.05
N VAL A 114 9.21 21.11 -13.27
CA VAL A 114 8.40 21.83 -12.27
C VAL A 114 8.10 20.94 -11.06
N SER A 115 7.71 19.67 -11.31
CA SER A 115 7.45 18.72 -10.21
C SER A 115 8.73 18.41 -9.42
N SER A 116 9.88 18.25 -10.08
CA SER A 116 11.15 18.02 -9.38
C SER A 116 11.57 19.20 -8.50
N VAL A 117 11.40 20.43 -8.98
CA VAL A 117 11.68 21.63 -8.17
C VAL A 117 10.71 21.73 -6.98
N LEU A 118 9.42 21.50 -7.20
CA LEU A 118 8.42 21.49 -6.13
C LEU A 118 8.76 20.43 -5.07
N LEU A 119 9.06 19.22 -5.49
CA LEU A 119 9.45 18.12 -4.61
C LEU A 119 10.72 18.41 -3.83
N LEU A 120 11.72 19.04 -4.47
CA LEU A 120 12.94 19.45 -3.80
C LEU A 120 12.66 20.49 -2.70
N VAL A 121 11.85 21.50 -3.00
CA VAL A 121 11.44 22.53 -2.03
C VAL A 121 10.68 21.88 -0.86
N VAL A 122 9.70 21.01 -1.13
CA VAL A 122 8.96 20.29 -0.09
C VAL A 122 9.91 19.43 0.74
N THR A 123 10.83 18.72 0.11
CA THR A 123 11.83 17.90 0.82
C THR A 123 12.67 18.73 1.77
N VAL A 124 13.22 19.86 1.31
CA VAL A 124 14.03 20.75 2.15
C VAL A 124 13.22 21.27 3.34
N ILE A 125 11.98 21.70 3.11
CA ILE A 125 11.08 22.16 4.17
C ILE A 125 10.81 21.03 5.17
N CYS A 126 10.50 19.82 4.70
CA CYS A 126 10.22 18.67 5.57
C CYS A 126 11.45 18.22 6.36
N VAL A 127 12.64 18.23 5.76
CA VAL A 127 13.90 17.94 6.47
C VAL A 127 14.16 18.99 7.55
N ALA A 128 14.00 20.27 7.25
CA ALA A 128 14.12 21.35 8.24
C ALA A 128 13.08 21.22 9.36
N ALA A 129 11.87 20.76 9.02
CA ALA A 129 10.76 20.53 9.95
C ALA A 129 10.77 19.14 10.61
N ALA A 130 11.81 18.32 10.44
CA ALA A 130 11.87 16.94 10.97
C ALA A 130 11.48 16.83 12.45
N PRO A 131 11.98 17.71 13.38
CA PRO A 131 11.58 17.65 14.78
C PRO A 131 10.09 17.95 15.01
N LEU A 132 9.49 18.80 14.19
CA LEU A 132 8.06 19.08 14.25
C LEU A 132 7.24 17.88 13.77
N LEU A 133 7.61 17.29 12.65
CA LEU A 133 6.92 16.15 12.07
C LEU A 133 6.95 14.92 12.98
N THR A 134 8.09 14.65 13.61
CA THR A 134 8.21 13.54 14.57
C THR A 134 7.40 13.78 15.84
N ARG A 135 7.37 15.02 16.38
CA ARG A 135 6.54 15.38 17.55
C ARG A 135 5.04 15.40 17.22
N LEU A 136 4.65 15.61 15.99
CA LEU A 136 3.26 15.44 15.56
C LEU A 136 2.86 13.96 15.50
N SER A 137 3.78 13.10 15.06
CA SER A 137 3.56 11.66 14.90
C SER A 137 3.71 10.87 16.20
N LEU A 138 4.60 11.32 17.09
CA LEU A 138 4.92 10.69 18.37
C LEU A 138 4.70 11.69 19.49
N ASP A 139 4.21 11.20 20.63
CA ASP A 139 4.08 12.07 21.81
C ASP A 139 5.47 12.30 22.43
N PRO A 140 5.88 13.57 22.69
CA PRO A 140 7.16 13.87 23.32
C PRO A 140 7.32 13.29 24.73
N ASP A 141 6.21 13.14 25.46
CA ASP A 141 6.15 12.57 26.80
C ASP A 141 5.77 11.08 26.77
N GLY A 142 5.69 10.50 25.56
CA GLY A 142 5.39 9.09 25.33
C GLY A 142 6.58 8.17 25.58
N LYS A 143 6.35 6.88 25.37
CA LYS A 143 7.36 5.84 25.61
C LYS A 143 8.33 5.59 24.46
N VAL A 144 8.02 6.09 23.25
CA VAL A 144 8.89 5.97 22.07
C VAL A 144 9.95 7.06 22.09
N ASN A 145 11.19 6.72 21.80
CA ASN A 145 12.29 7.67 21.76
C ASN A 145 12.17 8.63 20.56
N VAL A 146 11.63 9.83 20.81
CA VAL A 146 11.39 10.88 19.81
C VAL A 146 12.69 11.44 19.24
N TYR A 147 13.77 11.50 20.03
CA TYR A 147 15.08 11.97 19.55
C TYR A 147 15.66 10.99 18.53
N GLN A 148 15.60 9.69 18.83
CA GLN A 148 16.02 8.64 17.91
C GLN A 148 15.18 8.66 16.62
N ALA A 149 13.85 8.78 16.74
CA ALA A 149 12.96 8.91 15.59
C ALA A 149 13.25 10.18 14.74
N THR A 150 13.59 11.31 15.38
CA THR A 150 13.95 12.55 14.69
C THR A 150 15.26 12.41 13.92
N ASN A 151 16.26 11.73 14.50
CA ASN A 151 17.53 11.47 13.81
C ASN A 151 17.34 10.53 12.62
N PHE A 152 16.51 9.51 12.72
CA PHE A 152 16.08 8.72 11.57
C PHE A 152 15.34 9.57 10.54
N ALA A 153 14.46 10.48 10.98
CA ALA A 153 13.70 11.33 10.07
C ALA A 153 14.62 12.21 9.20
N TYR A 154 15.69 12.78 9.73
CA TYR A 154 16.66 13.52 8.92
C TYR A 154 17.26 12.68 7.79
N LEU A 155 17.47 11.38 8.02
CA LEU A 155 18.07 10.46 7.05
C LEU A 155 17.05 9.94 6.02
N VAL A 156 15.78 9.81 6.40
CA VAL A 156 14.76 9.21 5.53
C VAL A 156 13.88 10.26 4.82
N LEU A 157 13.69 11.48 5.35
CA LEU A 157 12.88 12.53 4.69
C LEU A 157 13.36 12.91 3.28
N PRO A 158 14.66 12.83 2.91
CA PRO A 158 15.08 13.00 1.53
C PRO A 158 14.42 12.04 0.54
N GLN A 159 13.84 10.93 1.01
CA GLN A 159 13.04 10.00 0.17
C GLN A 159 11.83 10.67 -0.49
N ILE A 160 11.29 11.77 0.08
CA ILE A 160 10.16 12.52 -0.47
C ILE A 160 10.43 12.88 -1.94
N PHE A 161 11.62 13.42 -2.22
CA PHE A 161 12.03 13.77 -3.57
C PHE A 161 12.02 12.56 -4.51
N PHE A 162 12.65 11.47 -4.10
CA PHE A 162 12.82 10.29 -4.95
C PHE A 162 11.54 9.48 -5.10
N TYR A 163 10.70 9.38 -4.06
CA TYR A 163 9.36 8.79 -4.17
C TYR A 163 8.50 9.56 -5.16
N GLY A 164 8.53 10.90 -5.06
CA GLY A 164 7.78 11.75 -5.95
C GLY A 164 8.23 11.66 -7.40
N VAL A 165 9.53 11.72 -7.63
CA VAL A 165 10.11 11.52 -8.98
C VAL A 165 9.76 10.13 -9.50
N SER A 166 9.92 9.07 -8.70
CA SER A 166 9.57 7.70 -9.09
C SER A 166 8.11 7.58 -9.51
N ALA A 167 7.19 8.14 -8.73
CA ALA A 167 5.76 8.12 -9.02
C ALA A 167 5.43 8.85 -10.34
N LEU A 168 6.05 10.00 -10.58
CA LEU A 168 5.88 10.76 -11.82
C LEU A 168 6.41 9.99 -13.04
N LEU A 169 7.62 9.43 -12.94
CA LEU A 169 8.21 8.65 -14.03
C LEU A 169 7.39 7.38 -14.32
N MET A 170 6.84 6.72 -13.29
CA MET A 170 5.90 5.61 -13.48
C MET A 170 4.62 6.04 -14.19
N ALA A 171 4.04 7.19 -13.83
CA ALA A 171 2.84 7.71 -14.50
C ALA A 171 3.10 7.95 -15.99
N ILE A 172 4.23 8.57 -16.34
CA ILE A 172 4.65 8.81 -17.73
C ILE A 172 4.86 7.50 -18.49
N LEU A 173 5.54 6.52 -17.90
CA LEU A 173 5.74 5.20 -18.52
C LEU A 173 4.41 4.48 -18.75
N ASN A 174 3.50 4.55 -17.79
CA ASN A 174 2.19 3.91 -17.87
C ASN A 174 1.33 4.52 -19.00
N THR A 175 1.36 5.83 -19.22
CA THR A 175 0.65 6.48 -20.35
C THR A 175 1.20 6.07 -21.70
N LYS A 176 2.49 5.69 -21.76
CA LYS A 176 3.14 5.14 -22.97
C LYS A 176 3.03 3.61 -23.08
N GLY A 177 2.20 2.96 -22.27
CA GLY A 177 2.00 1.51 -22.29
C GLY A 177 3.16 0.68 -21.72
N VAL A 178 4.13 1.30 -21.05
CA VAL A 178 5.33 0.64 -20.50
C VAL A 178 5.16 0.42 -19.00
N PHE A 179 4.48 -0.65 -18.61
CA PHE A 179 4.11 -0.91 -17.21
C PHE A 179 5.16 -1.69 -16.40
N LYS A 180 5.94 -2.56 -17.03
CA LYS A 180 6.90 -3.47 -16.37
C LYS A 180 7.89 -2.74 -15.43
N PRO A 181 8.59 -1.67 -15.85
CA PRO A 181 9.58 -1.02 -14.98
C PRO A 181 8.96 -0.47 -13.71
N GLY A 182 7.77 0.15 -13.81
CA GLY A 182 7.04 0.67 -12.65
C GLY A 182 6.65 -0.41 -11.64
N ALA A 183 6.24 -1.59 -12.11
CA ALA A 183 5.89 -2.72 -11.24
C ALA A 183 7.11 -3.32 -10.51
N TRP A 184 8.29 -3.33 -11.14
CA TRP A 184 9.53 -3.87 -10.55
C TRP A 184 10.30 -2.87 -9.70
N ALA A 185 10.08 -1.56 -9.86
CA ALA A 185 10.82 -0.52 -9.14
C ALA A 185 10.75 -0.67 -7.60
N PRO A 186 9.58 -0.97 -6.96
CA PRO A 186 9.52 -1.23 -5.51
C PRO A 186 10.26 -2.50 -5.07
N VAL A 187 10.40 -3.50 -5.95
CA VAL A 187 11.18 -4.72 -5.65
C VAL A 187 12.65 -4.37 -5.48
N TRP A 188 13.21 -3.56 -6.38
CA TRP A 188 14.59 -3.07 -6.29
C TRP A 188 14.83 -2.27 -5.01
N ASN A 189 13.89 -1.41 -4.61
CA ASN A 189 13.97 -0.72 -3.31
C ASN A 189 14.11 -1.71 -2.17
N ASN A 190 13.22 -2.71 -2.11
CA ASN A 190 13.24 -3.70 -1.03
C ASN A 190 14.55 -4.51 -1.01
N ILE A 191 15.06 -4.91 -2.19
CA ILE A 191 16.35 -5.64 -2.29
C ILE A 191 17.50 -4.80 -1.74
N VAL A 192 17.58 -3.52 -2.11
CA VAL A 192 18.63 -2.62 -1.61
C VAL A 192 18.57 -2.49 -0.09
N VAL A 193 17.39 -2.25 0.47
CA VAL A 193 17.22 -2.16 1.92
C VAL A 193 17.61 -3.47 2.61
N LEU A 194 17.26 -4.63 2.04
CA LEU A 194 17.68 -5.94 2.57
C LEU A 194 19.20 -6.10 2.60
N VAL A 195 19.91 -5.60 1.59
CA VAL A 195 21.40 -5.57 1.60
C VAL A 195 21.90 -4.75 2.77
N PHE A 196 21.34 -3.55 3.02
CA PHE A 196 21.75 -2.72 4.16
C PHE A 196 21.41 -3.34 5.52
N VAL A 197 20.29 -4.04 5.64
CA VAL A 197 19.95 -4.81 6.85
C VAL A 197 20.95 -5.97 7.06
N THR A 198 21.37 -6.64 6.01
CA THR A 198 22.41 -7.69 6.10
C THR A 198 23.75 -7.10 6.53
N LEU A 199 24.14 -5.95 5.99
CA LEU A 199 25.36 -5.22 6.41
C LEU A 199 25.28 -4.80 7.89
N TYR A 200 24.10 -4.40 8.37
CA TYR A 200 23.88 -4.09 9.79
C TYR A 200 24.22 -5.27 10.71
N TRP A 201 23.96 -6.51 10.30
CA TRP A 201 24.30 -7.70 11.09
C TRP A 201 25.79 -8.05 11.08
N VAL A 202 26.51 -7.66 10.02
CA VAL A 202 27.95 -7.91 9.91
C VAL A 202 28.78 -6.95 10.77
N ILE A 203 28.28 -5.73 11.00
CA ILE A 203 28.97 -4.71 11.79
C ILE A 203 28.71 -4.96 13.28
N PRO A 204 29.76 -5.10 14.11
CA PRO A 204 29.60 -5.30 15.55
C PRO A 204 28.90 -4.11 16.22
N GLY A 205 28.00 -4.39 17.17
CA GLY A 205 27.25 -3.40 17.91
C GLY A 205 25.78 -3.37 17.48
N GLY A 206 25.08 -2.28 17.79
CA GLY A 206 23.67 -2.10 17.48
C GLY A 206 23.13 -0.80 18.04
N LEU A 207 21.85 -0.55 17.82
CA LEU A 207 21.11 0.58 18.38
C LEU A 207 20.34 0.10 19.61
N ALA A 208 20.45 0.80 20.73
CA ALA A 208 19.67 0.55 21.93
C ALA A 208 18.44 1.47 21.99
N ALA A 209 17.41 1.04 22.72
CA ALA A 209 16.15 1.79 22.84
C ALA A 209 16.30 3.10 23.62
N ASP A 210 17.23 3.13 24.57
CA ASP A 210 17.58 4.28 25.41
C ASP A 210 18.65 5.19 24.80
N ASP A 211 19.29 4.75 23.72
CA ASP A 211 20.22 5.57 22.96
C ASP A 211 19.44 6.62 22.15
N ASN A 212 19.67 7.90 22.43
CA ASN A 212 19.08 8.99 21.64
C ASN A 212 19.52 8.97 20.17
N GLY A 213 20.50 8.12 19.83
CA GLY A 213 21.07 8.01 18.50
C GLY A 213 21.76 9.31 18.10
N SER A 214 22.98 9.23 17.64
CA SER A 214 23.65 10.36 17.01
C SER A 214 23.62 10.18 15.51
N LEU A 215 23.49 11.27 14.76
CA LEU A 215 23.69 11.24 13.30
C LEU A 215 25.11 10.77 12.89
N THR A 216 26.03 10.66 13.87
CA THR A 216 27.35 10.08 13.70
C THR A 216 27.40 8.57 13.98
N ASN A 217 26.32 7.98 14.51
CA ASN A 217 26.25 6.54 14.78
C ASN A 217 26.18 5.77 13.44
N GLY A 218 27.19 4.91 13.19
CA GLY A 218 27.31 4.15 11.95
C GLY A 218 26.10 3.24 11.67
N HIS A 219 25.50 2.63 12.70
CA HIS A 219 24.32 1.78 12.56
C HIS A 219 23.07 2.59 12.17
N MET A 220 22.90 3.80 12.73
CA MET A 220 21.81 4.70 12.36
C MET A 220 21.96 5.19 10.93
N LEU A 221 23.18 5.62 10.54
CA LEU A 221 23.48 6.04 9.17
C LEU A 221 23.23 4.91 8.20
N LEU A 222 23.69 3.68 8.52
CA LEU A 222 23.53 2.52 7.64
C LEU A 222 22.06 2.24 7.32
N LEU A 223 21.20 2.23 8.34
CA LEU A 223 19.78 1.94 8.15
C LEU A 223 19.02 3.10 7.52
N GLY A 224 19.24 4.33 8.00
CA GLY A 224 18.55 5.51 7.49
C GLY A 224 18.93 5.83 6.04
N LEU A 225 20.24 5.84 5.74
CA LEU A 225 20.72 6.04 4.37
C LEU A 225 20.41 4.83 3.49
N GLY A 226 20.49 3.59 4.01
CA GLY A 226 20.12 2.39 3.28
C GLY A 226 18.67 2.41 2.82
N ALA A 227 17.75 2.84 3.69
CA ALA A 227 16.36 3.06 3.31
C ALA A 227 16.21 4.12 2.21
N THR A 228 16.94 5.23 2.31
CA THR A 228 16.92 6.31 1.31
C THR A 228 17.54 5.87 -0.01
N ILE A 229 18.68 5.18 0.01
CA ILE A 229 19.33 4.64 -1.20
C ILE A 229 18.41 3.65 -1.91
N GLY A 230 17.63 2.85 -1.18
CA GLY A 230 16.61 1.97 -1.76
C GLY A 230 15.62 2.74 -2.63
N VAL A 231 15.13 3.88 -2.15
CA VAL A 231 14.19 4.74 -2.90
C VAL A 231 14.88 5.47 -4.05
N VAL A 232 16.14 5.88 -3.86
CA VAL A 232 16.97 6.42 -4.96
C VAL A 232 17.08 5.42 -6.11
N VAL A 233 17.43 4.17 -5.81
CA VAL A 233 17.50 3.10 -6.82
C VAL A 233 16.15 2.86 -7.48
N GLN A 234 15.05 2.88 -6.71
CA GLN A 234 13.69 2.79 -7.24
C GLN A 234 13.40 3.86 -8.31
N ALA A 235 13.86 5.09 -8.10
CA ALA A 235 13.70 6.17 -9.07
C ALA A 235 14.64 6.00 -10.28
N LEU A 236 15.91 5.64 -10.04
CA LEU A 236 16.93 5.52 -11.08
C LEU A 236 16.65 4.40 -12.10
N VAL A 237 16.08 3.27 -11.66
CA VAL A 237 15.74 2.16 -12.57
C VAL A 237 14.68 2.53 -13.60
N LEU A 238 13.90 3.59 -13.38
CA LEU A 238 12.88 4.09 -14.30
C LEU A 238 13.46 4.99 -15.41
N ILE A 239 14.66 5.53 -15.23
CA ILE A 239 15.28 6.46 -16.19
C ILE A 239 15.64 5.74 -17.49
N SER A 240 16.20 4.52 -17.41
CA SER A 240 16.61 3.77 -18.60
C SER A 240 15.42 3.43 -19.52
N PRO A 241 14.30 2.91 -19.02
CA PRO A 241 13.09 2.69 -19.84
C PRO A 241 12.56 3.97 -20.49
N LEU A 242 12.57 5.10 -19.77
CA LEU A 242 12.12 6.39 -20.30
C LEU A 242 12.97 6.84 -21.48
N ARG A 243 14.30 6.73 -21.37
CA ARG A 243 15.21 7.06 -22.48
C ARG A 243 15.01 6.14 -23.67
N LYS A 244 14.72 4.85 -23.45
CA LYS A 244 14.47 3.88 -24.53
C LYS A 244 13.23 4.20 -25.37
N ILE A 245 12.21 4.83 -24.78
CA ILE A 245 11.01 5.29 -25.50
C ILE A 245 11.15 6.71 -26.05
N GLY A 246 12.37 7.26 -26.07
CA GLY A 246 12.67 8.55 -26.67
C GLY A 246 12.31 9.78 -25.85
N ILE A 247 12.00 9.62 -24.56
CA ILE A 247 11.72 10.76 -23.67
C ILE A 247 13.02 11.40 -23.24
N ASP A 248 13.22 12.66 -23.63
CA ASP A 248 14.34 13.50 -23.19
C ASP A 248 14.05 14.09 -21.81
N LEU A 249 15.01 13.96 -20.89
CA LEU A 249 14.91 14.46 -19.51
C LEU A 249 15.54 15.86 -19.34
N ARG A 250 15.84 16.58 -20.43
CA ARG A 250 16.38 17.94 -20.35
C ARG A 250 15.41 18.85 -19.63
N PRO A 251 15.87 19.65 -18.65
CA PRO A 251 15.00 20.57 -17.94
C PRO A 251 14.38 21.61 -18.89
N GLU A 252 13.07 21.76 -18.80
CA GLU A 252 12.32 22.80 -19.52
C GLU A 252 11.35 23.47 -18.53
N TRP A 253 11.41 24.79 -18.41
CA TRP A 253 10.58 25.54 -17.47
C TRP A 253 9.28 26.00 -18.14
N GLY A 254 8.16 25.84 -17.45
CA GLY A 254 6.86 26.34 -17.91
C GLY A 254 5.69 25.61 -17.20
N ILE A 255 4.57 26.33 -17.06
CA ILE A 255 3.32 25.79 -16.48
C ILE A 255 2.27 25.76 -17.60
N ASP A 256 1.70 24.59 -17.86
CA ASP A 256 0.66 24.41 -18.86
C ASP A 256 -0.71 24.83 -18.32
N SER A 257 -1.45 25.61 -19.11
CA SER A 257 -2.79 26.10 -18.73
C SER A 257 -3.83 24.98 -18.58
N ARG A 258 -3.62 23.83 -19.23
CA ARG A 258 -4.50 22.65 -19.16
C ARG A 258 -4.60 22.09 -17.73
N ILE A 259 -3.58 22.27 -16.91
CA ILE A 259 -3.57 21.84 -15.50
C ILE A 259 -4.70 22.46 -14.69
N LYS A 260 -5.11 23.71 -15.01
CA LYS A 260 -6.18 24.41 -14.29
C LYS A 260 -7.54 23.71 -14.39
N GLN A 261 -7.82 23.00 -15.49
CA GLN A 261 -9.10 22.34 -15.73
C GLN A 261 -9.37 21.20 -14.73
N PHE A 262 -8.32 20.56 -14.23
CA PHE A 262 -8.40 19.43 -13.32
C PHE A 262 -8.12 19.80 -11.85
N ALA A 263 -7.86 21.10 -11.58
CA ALA A 263 -7.46 21.55 -10.24
C ALA A 263 -8.52 21.21 -9.17
N GLY A 264 -9.81 21.33 -9.49
CA GLY A 264 -10.90 21.03 -8.54
C GLY A 264 -10.92 19.57 -8.09
N MET A 265 -10.70 18.61 -8.99
CA MET A 265 -10.58 17.20 -8.67
C MET A 265 -9.31 16.93 -7.83
N GLY A 266 -8.20 17.58 -8.20
CA GLY A 266 -6.96 17.49 -7.43
C GLY A 266 -7.12 17.94 -5.99
N VAL A 267 -7.82 19.06 -5.74
CA VAL A 267 -8.11 19.55 -4.38
C VAL A 267 -8.91 18.53 -3.57
N ALA A 268 -9.95 17.93 -4.13
CA ALA A 268 -10.75 16.92 -3.42
C ALA A 268 -9.90 15.73 -2.98
N ILE A 269 -8.99 15.25 -3.83
CA ILE A 269 -8.11 14.12 -3.50
C ILE A 269 -7.04 14.53 -2.48
N VAL A 270 -6.47 15.75 -2.57
CA VAL A 270 -5.54 16.25 -1.53
C VAL A 270 -6.23 16.30 -0.17
N VAL A 271 -7.46 16.81 -0.10
CA VAL A 271 -8.25 16.86 1.13
C VAL A 271 -8.52 15.45 1.65
N TYR A 272 -8.90 14.51 0.76
CA TYR A 272 -9.09 13.10 1.11
C TYR A 272 -7.84 12.51 1.77
N VAL A 273 -6.67 12.66 1.10
CA VAL A 273 -5.40 12.13 1.61
C VAL A 273 -5.01 12.81 2.92
N ALA A 274 -5.09 14.13 3.01
CA ALA A 274 -4.74 14.88 4.23
C ALA A 274 -5.56 14.42 5.45
N ILE A 275 -6.87 14.19 5.27
CA ILE A 275 -7.75 13.68 6.34
C ILE A 275 -7.33 12.26 6.74
N SER A 276 -7.07 11.38 5.75
CA SER A 276 -6.59 10.02 6.00
C SER A 276 -5.29 10.03 6.81
N GLN A 277 -4.33 10.88 6.43
CA GLN A 277 -3.03 10.98 7.10
C GLN A 277 -3.14 11.58 8.50
N ALA A 278 -4.04 12.55 8.72
CA ALA A 278 -4.33 13.05 10.07
C ALA A 278 -4.80 11.92 11.00
N GLY A 279 -5.65 11.01 10.52
CA GLY A 279 -6.06 9.82 11.26
C GLY A 279 -4.88 8.90 11.60
N TYR A 280 -3.93 8.73 10.68
CA TYR A 280 -2.71 7.97 10.94
C TYR A 280 -1.83 8.61 12.01
N PHE A 281 -1.54 9.92 11.88
CA PHE A 281 -0.73 10.65 12.87
C PHE A 281 -1.29 10.53 14.28
N ILE A 282 -2.61 10.75 14.43
CA ILE A 282 -3.27 10.67 15.74
C ILE A 282 -3.18 9.24 16.30
N THR A 283 -3.45 8.22 15.48
CA THR A 283 -3.36 6.83 15.93
C THR A 283 -1.94 6.44 16.34
N ASN A 284 -0.93 6.87 15.57
CA ASN A 284 0.47 6.60 15.87
C ASN A 284 0.94 7.31 17.15
N ARG A 285 0.48 8.55 17.36
CA ARG A 285 0.73 9.31 18.58
C ARG A 285 0.11 8.62 19.82
N ILE A 286 -1.13 8.16 19.71
CA ILE A 286 -1.81 7.38 20.76
C ILE A 286 -1.03 6.09 21.08
N ALA A 287 -0.58 5.37 20.05
CA ALA A 287 0.25 4.18 20.24
C ALA A 287 1.56 4.49 20.97
N SER A 288 2.21 5.63 20.65
CA SER A 288 3.49 6.03 21.27
C SER A 288 3.39 6.35 22.76
N VAL A 289 2.22 6.80 23.21
CA VAL A 289 1.92 7.01 24.65
C VAL A 289 1.79 5.68 25.38
N ALA A 290 1.18 4.69 24.73
CA ALA A 290 0.85 3.41 25.36
C ALA A 290 2.12 2.56 25.63
N ASP A 291 2.95 2.33 24.62
CA ASP A 291 4.14 1.49 24.73
C ASP A 291 5.20 1.85 23.67
N ASN A 292 6.48 1.59 23.99
CA ASN A 292 7.59 1.87 23.08
C ASN A 292 7.60 0.96 21.83
N ALA A 293 7.00 -0.23 21.91
CA ALA A 293 6.85 -1.18 20.80
C ALA A 293 5.55 -0.98 20.01
N ALA A 294 4.59 -0.21 20.55
CA ALA A 294 3.22 -0.14 20.02
C ALA A 294 3.12 0.42 18.59
N PRO A 295 3.78 1.53 18.19
CA PRO A 295 3.70 2.03 16.83
C PRO A 295 4.22 1.04 15.80
N GLY A 296 5.38 0.42 16.07
CA GLY A 296 5.96 -0.60 15.20
C GLY A 296 5.11 -1.86 15.11
N GLY A 297 4.62 -2.34 16.27
CA GLY A 297 3.72 -3.49 16.37
C GLY A 297 2.41 -3.29 15.61
N TYR A 298 1.78 -2.12 15.75
CA TYR A 298 0.57 -1.75 15.01
C TYR A 298 0.82 -1.72 13.49
N ALA A 299 1.93 -1.11 13.06
CA ALA A 299 2.29 -1.05 11.65
C ALA A 299 2.56 -2.44 11.08
N GLN A 300 3.24 -3.32 11.81
CA GLN A 300 3.51 -4.70 11.40
C GLN A 300 2.23 -5.53 11.31
N ALA A 301 1.34 -5.43 12.30
CA ALA A 301 0.04 -6.08 12.26
C ALA A 301 -0.80 -5.61 11.07
N TRP A 302 -0.82 -4.31 10.79
CA TRP A 302 -1.53 -3.75 9.64
C TRP A 302 -0.94 -4.21 8.31
N LEU A 303 0.38 -4.31 8.20
CA LEU A 303 1.05 -4.86 7.02
C LEU A 303 0.63 -6.31 6.76
N LEU A 304 0.59 -7.16 7.80
CA LEU A 304 0.13 -8.55 7.71
C LEU A 304 -1.34 -8.63 7.26
N LEU A 305 -2.20 -7.80 7.84
CA LEU A 305 -3.62 -7.75 7.47
C LEU A 305 -3.83 -7.32 6.01
N GLN A 306 -3.05 -6.36 5.51
CA GLN A 306 -3.21 -5.88 4.13
C GLN A 306 -2.69 -6.84 3.05
N MET A 307 -1.81 -7.79 3.38
CA MET A 307 -1.22 -8.70 2.38
C MET A 307 -2.27 -9.48 1.58
N PRO A 308 -3.26 -10.17 2.20
CA PRO A 308 -4.28 -10.92 1.46
C PRO A 308 -5.11 -10.05 0.53
N TYR A 309 -5.52 -8.87 1.00
CA TYR A 309 -6.25 -7.93 0.17
C TYR A 309 -5.41 -7.44 -1.01
N GLY A 310 -4.14 -7.18 -0.78
CA GLY A 310 -3.23 -6.72 -1.84
C GLY A 310 -3.07 -7.73 -2.98
N ILE A 311 -3.23 -9.02 -2.70
CA ILE A 311 -3.15 -10.09 -3.71
C ILE A 311 -4.53 -10.27 -4.37
N ILE A 312 -5.58 -10.48 -3.58
CA ILE A 312 -6.90 -10.85 -4.08
C ILE A 312 -7.66 -9.62 -4.57
N GLY A 313 -7.75 -8.58 -3.74
CA GLY A 313 -8.56 -7.41 -4.02
C GLY A 313 -8.06 -6.61 -5.22
N VAL A 314 -6.74 -6.39 -5.32
CA VAL A 314 -6.14 -5.64 -6.43
C VAL A 314 -6.31 -6.40 -7.75
N THR A 315 -6.11 -7.73 -7.76
CA THR A 315 -6.26 -8.55 -8.97
C THR A 315 -7.70 -8.55 -9.48
N LEU A 316 -8.67 -8.73 -8.58
CA LEU A 316 -10.10 -8.69 -8.95
C LEU A 316 -10.54 -7.31 -9.42
N LEU A 317 -10.06 -6.25 -8.76
CA LEU A 317 -10.36 -4.88 -9.16
C LEU A 317 -9.84 -4.56 -10.56
N THR A 318 -8.61 -4.93 -10.88
CA THR A 318 -8.05 -4.70 -12.22
C THR A 318 -8.84 -5.42 -13.31
N ALA A 319 -9.36 -6.62 -13.03
CA ALA A 319 -10.17 -7.38 -13.97
C ALA A 319 -11.58 -6.78 -14.22
N ILE A 320 -12.19 -6.18 -13.17
CA ILE A 320 -13.58 -5.68 -13.23
C ILE A 320 -13.65 -4.20 -13.63
N MET A 321 -12.61 -3.41 -13.32
CA MET A 321 -12.60 -1.95 -13.55
C MET A 321 -12.94 -1.53 -14.99
N PRO A 322 -12.42 -2.16 -16.07
CA PRO A 322 -12.74 -1.71 -17.43
C PRO A 322 -14.24 -1.83 -17.76
N ARG A 323 -14.89 -2.88 -17.23
CA ARG A 323 -16.32 -3.11 -17.44
C ARG A 323 -17.18 -2.18 -16.59
N LEU A 324 -16.78 -1.97 -15.32
CA LEU A 324 -17.41 -1.03 -14.41
C LEU A 324 -17.37 0.41 -14.95
N SER A 325 -16.20 0.84 -15.45
CA SER A 325 -16.02 2.18 -16.01
C SER A 325 -16.84 2.39 -17.29
N ARG A 326 -16.93 1.39 -18.18
CA ARG A 326 -17.79 1.47 -19.36
C ARG A 326 -19.27 1.58 -18.97
N ASN A 327 -19.76 0.73 -18.08
CA ASN A 327 -21.15 0.81 -17.60
C ASN A 327 -21.44 2.15 -16.92
N ALA A 328 -20.49 2.72 -16.21
CA ALA A 328 -20.62 4.05 -15.58
C ALA A 328 -20.69 5.17 -16.64
N ALA A 329 -19.82 5.14 -17.64
CA ALA A 329 -19.80 6.11 -18.74
C ALA A 329 -21.10 6.07 -19.59
N ASP A 330 -21.65 4.87 -19.80
CA ASP A 330 -22.90 4.66 -20.52
C ASP A 330 -24.15 4.95 -19.67
N ASN A 331 -24.01 5.45 -18.43
CA ASN A 331 -25.08 5.63 -17.45
C ASN A 331 -25.92 4.35 -17.20
N ASN A 332 -25.36 3.18 -17.45
CA ASN A 332 -25.98 1.88 -17.21
C ASN A 332 -25.89 1.50 -15.72
N THR A 333 -26.74 2.09 -14.90
CA THR A 333 -26.74 1.87 -13.44
C THR A 333 -26.98 0.40 -13.06
N ALA A 334 -27.83 -0.32 -13.80
CA ALA A 334 -28.05 -1.75 -13.59
C ALA A 334 -26.79 -2.59 -13.85
N GLY A 335 -26.02 -2.23 -14.88
CA GLY A 335 -24.72 -2.82 -15.16
C GLY A 335 -23.70 -2.55 -14.04
N VAL A 336 -23.64 -1.32 -13.55
CA VAL A 336 -22.76 -0.93 -12.42
C VAL A 336 -23.10 -1.72 -11.17
N VAL A 337 -24.39 -1.84 -10.79
CA VAL A 337 -24.83 -2.61 -9.61
C VAL A 337 -24.47 -4.09 -9.76
N ARG A 338 -24.69 -4.68 -10.94
CA ARG A 338 -24.32 -6.07 -11.21
C ARG A 338 -22.82 -6.29 -11.10
N ASP A 339 -22.01 -5.41 -11.67
CA ASP A 339 -20.54 -5.52 -11.65
C ASP A 339 -20.00 -5.35 -10.24
N LEU A 340 -20.51 -4.37 -9.47
CA LEU A 340 -20.18 -4.20 -8.05
C LEU A 340 -20.55 -5.43 -7.22
N THR A 341 -21.74 -6.03 -7.47
CA THR A 341 -22.19 -7.24 -6.78
C THR A 341 -21.25 -8.41 -7.04
N VAL A 342 -20.88 -8.63 -8.29
CA VAL A 342 -19.93 -9.71 -8.69
C VAL A 342 -18.57 -9.46 -8.06
N ALA A 343 -18.04 -8.22 -8.14
CA ALA A 343 -16.78 -7.84 -7.53
C ALA A 343 -16.78 -8.13 -6.02
N THR A 344 -17.83 -7.72 -5.32
CA THR A 344 -17.97 -7.92 -3.89
C THR A 344 -18.03 -9.41 -3.54
N LYS A 345 -18.83 -10.20 -4.25
CA LYS A 345 -18.94 -11.66 -4.02
C LYS A 345 -17.58 -12.35 -4.20
N LEU A 346 -16.87 -12.08 -5.30
CA LEU A 346 -15.56 -12.69 -5.57
C LEU A 346 -14.52 -12.28 -4.54
N THR A 347 -14.52 -11.01 -4.12
CA THR A 347 -13.62 -10.51 -3.06
C THR A 347 -13.93 -11.22 -1.73
N MET A 348 -15.19 -11.38 -1.36
CA MET A 348 -15.58 -12.06 -0.11
C MET A 348 -15.24 -13.55 -0.15
N ILE A 349 -15.40 -14.24 -1.28
CA ILE A 349 -15.00 -15.64 -1.44
C ILE A 349 -13.50 -15.83 -1.17
N GLY A 350 -12.66 -14.89 -1.62
CA GLY A 350 -11.22 -14.96 -1.37
C GLY A 350 -10.80 -14.52 0.03
N ILE A 351 -11.43 -13.47 0.58
CA ILE A 351 -10.98 -12.84 1.83
C ILE A 351 -11.56 -13.52 3.08
N LEU A 352 -12.82 -13.96 3.07
CA LEU A 352 -13.44 -14.54 4.27
C LEU A 352 -12.71 -15.76 4.83
N PRO A 353 -12.24 -16.74 4.02
CA PRO A 353 -11.47 -17.86 4.55
C PRO A 353 -10.18 -17.40 5.24
N ILE A 354 -9.52 -16.38 4.69
CA ILE A 354 -8.28 -15.83 5.25
C ILE A 354 -8.58 -15.08 6.55
N VAL A 355 -9.67 -14.33 6.62
CA VAL A 355 -10.11 -13.65 7.86
C VAL A 355 -10.35 -14.67 8.96
N VAL A 356 -11.08 -15.77 8.69
CA VAL A 356 -11.34 -16.82 9.69
C VAL A 356 -10.04 -17.51 10.11
N PHE A 357 -9.14 -17.76 9.18
CA PHE A 357 -7.81 -18.31 9.46
C PHE A 357 -6.98 -17.38 10.35
N MET A 358 -6.88 -16.09 9.99
CA MET A 358 -6.15 -15.09 10.77
C MET A 358 -6.75 -14.86 12.16
N LEU A 359 -8.09 -14.95 12.29
CA LEU A 359 -8.77 -14.79 13.56
C LEU A 359 -8.37 -15.90 14.55
N VAL A 360 -8.23 -17.12 14.07
CA VAL A 360 -7.93 -18.30 14.91
C VAL A 360 -6.42 -18.46 15.12
N PHE A 361 -5.62 -18.35 14.06
CA PHE A 361 -4.18 -18.60 14.08
C PHE A 361 -3.34 -17.30 14.13
N GLY A 362 -3.94 -16.16 14.48
CA GLY A 362 -3.24 -14.87 14.56
C GLY A 362 -2.01 -14.88 15.48
N PRO A 363 -2.10 -15.39 16.74
CA PRO A 363 -0.94 -15.48 17.62
C PRO A 363 0.21 -16.31 17.04
N GLU A 364 -0.09 -17.48 16.46
CA GLU A 364 0.89 -18.35 15.82
C GLU A 364 1.52 -17.70 14.60
N ILE A 365 0.72 -17.00 13.77
CA ILE A 365 1.20 -16.21 12.65
C ILE A 365 2.15 -15.11 13.12
N GLY A 366 1.78 -14.38 14.18
CA GLY A 366 2.60 -13.33 14.77
C GLY A 366 3.96 -13.87 15.22
N VAL A 367 3.97 -14.97 15.97
CA VAL A 367 5.18 -15.62 16.46
C VAL A 367 6.01 -16.18 15.29
N ALA A 368 5.40 -16.93 14.39
CA ALA A 368 6.10 -17.56 13.27
C ALA A 368 6.79 -16.54 12.34
N LEU A 369 6.17 -15.38 12.16
CA LEU A 369 6.64 -14.38 11.21
C LEU A 369 7.47 -13.25 11.85
N SER A 370 7.31 -12.99 13.16
CA SER A 370 7.93 -11.83 13.81
C SER A 370 8.89 -12.20 14.94
N ALA A 371 8.74 -13.37 15.60
CA ALA A 371 9.61 -13.77 16.70
C ALA A 371 10.98 -14.24 16.20
N SER A 372 11.85 -13.29 15.87
CA SER A 372 13.21 -13.58 15.39
C SER A 372 14.18 -12.47 15.81
N GLY A 373 15.45 -12.83 15.99
CA GLY A 373 16.50 -11.88 16.37
C GLY A 373 16.22 -11.19 17.72
N LEU A 374 16.25 -9.87 17.73
CA LEU A 374 15.97 -9.02 18.88
C LEU A 374 14.47 -8.81 19.15
N PHE A 375 13.59 -9.31 18.28
CA PHE A 375 12.15 -9.20 18.48
C PHE A 375 11.65 -10.31 19.41
N SER A 376 11.21 -9.94 20.60
CA SER A 376 10.80 -10.90 21.62
C SER A 376 9.54 -11.68 21.21
N THR A 377 9.41 -12.90 21.73
CA THR A 377 8.22 -13.74 21.53
C THR A 377 6.95 -13.05 22.07
N SER A 378 7.04 -12.32 23.18
CA SER A 378 5.92 -11.58 23.75
C SER A 378 5.43 -10.46 22.81
N ALA A 379 6.35 -9.67 22.26
CA ALA A 379 6.01 -8.64 21.27
C ALA A 379 5.42 -9.24 19.97
N ALA A 380 5.95 -10.38 19.51
CA ALA A 380 5.43 -11.11 18.37
C ALA A 380 4.02 -11.66 18.62
N THR A 381 3.75 -12.18 19.83
CA THR A 381 2.41 -12.62 20.25
C THR A 381 1.42 -11.45 20.28
N ALA A 382 1.84 -10.28 20.80
CA ALA A 382 1.00 -9.08 20.79
C ALA A 382 0.63 -8.63 19.38
N ILE A 383 1.57 -8.69 18.43
CA ILE A 383 1.28 -8.46 16.99
C ILE A 383 0.25 -9.48 16.51
N GLY A 384 0.45 -10.76 16.80
CA GLY A 384 -0.46 -11.84 16.41
C GLY A 384 -1.86 -11.68 16.96
N LEU A 385 -2.01 -11.31 18.23
CA LEU A 385 -3.30 -10.97 18.86
C LEU A 385 -3.97 -9.77 18.17
N THR A 386 -3.17 -8.76 17.82
CA THR A 386 -3.67 -7.60 17.07
C THR A 386 -4.18 -8.04 15.69
N VAL A 387 -3.44 -8.90 14.99
CA VAL A 387 -3.88 -9.49 13.70
C VAL A 387 -5.18 -10.27 13.88
N SER A 388 -5.23 -11.16 14.87
CA SER A 388 -6.41 -11.98 15.18
C SER A 388 -7.65 -11.13 15.38
N LEU A 389 -7.64 -10.25 16.39
CA LEU A 389 -8.82 -9.45 16.75
C LEU A 389 -9.15 -8.34 15.74
N SER A 390 -8.22 -7.98 14.86
CA SER A 390 -8.43 -7.00 13.78
C SER A 390 -8.68 -7.63 12.41
N ALA A 391 -8.64 -8.96 12.27
CA ALA A 391 -8.79 -9.65 10.97
C ALA A 391 -10.12 -9.30 10.29
N PHE A 392 -11.20 -9.11 11.06
CA PHE A 392 -12.50 -8.70 10.54
C PHE A 392 -12.45 -7.39 9.74
N THR A 393 -11.47 -6.52 10.01
CA THR A 393 -11.26 -5.25 9.30
C THR A 393 -11.18 -5.42 7.79
N LEU A 394 -10.64 -6.54 7.32
CA LEU A 394 -10.48 -6.82 5.89
C LEU A 394 -11.82 -6.83 5.15
N ILE A 395 -12.91 -7.22 5.80
CA ILE A 395 -14.25 -7.26 5.22
C ILE A 395 -14.73 -5.85 4.88
N PRO A 396 -14.96 -4.94 5.86
CA PRO A 396 -15.44 -3.61 5.57
C PRO A 396 -14.40 -2.77 4.78
N TYR A 397 -13.11 -2.97 5.00
CA TYR A 397 -12.05 -2.35 4.22
C TYR A 397 -12.20 -2.64 2.72
N SER A 398 -12.39 -3.92 2.35
CA SER A 398 -12.57 -4.33 0.97
C SER A 398 -13.83 -3.73 0.35
N ILE A 399 -14.93 -3.68 1.11
CA ILE A 399 -16.20 -3.09 0.68
C ILE A 399 -16.02 -1.60 0.42
N VAL A 400 -15.38 -0.86 1.33
CA VAL A 400 -15.11 0.58 1.15
C VAL A 400 -14.31 0.81 -0.12
N LEU A 401 -13.25 0.05 -0.36
CA LEU A 401 -12.43 0.23 -1.55
C LEU A 401 -13.19 -0.05 -2.85
N LEU A 402 -14.11 -1.02 -2.85
CA LEU A 402 -15.02 -1.27 -3.98
C LEU A 402 -16.00 -0.10 -4.19
N HIS A 403 -16.58 0.43 -3.12
CA HIS A 403 -17.46 1.60 -3.19
C HIS A 403 -16.74 2.82 -3.77
N LEU A 404 -15.51 3.11 -3.29
CA LEU A 404 -14.71 4.22 -3.79
C LEU A 404 -14.44 4.09 -5.30
N ARG A 405 -14.22 2.88 -5.81
CA ARG A 405 -14.01 2.65 -7.25
C ARG A 405 -15.24 3.00 -8.09
N VAL A 406 -16.45 2.72 -7.59
CA VAL A 406 -17.68 3.12 -8.30
C VAL A 406 -17.78 4.65 -8.36
N PHE A 407 -17.51 5.36 -7.27
CA PHE A 407 -17.54 6.82 -7.27
C PHE A 407 -16.49 7.42 -8.22
N TYR A 408 -15.26 6.89 -8.21
CA TYR A 408 -14.21 7.35 -9.14
C TYR A 408 -14.56 7.04 -10.60
N ALA A 409 -15.18 5.89 -10.90
CA ALA A 409 -15.64 5.56 -12.25
C ALA A 409 -16.75 6.51 -12.74
N ARG A 410 -17.47 7.17 -11.83
CA ARG A 410 -18.50 8.19 -12.10
C ARG A 410 -17.98 9.63 -12.02
N GLU A 411 -16.66 9.80 -11.89
CA GLU A 411 -15.99 11.11 -11.74
C GLU A 411 -16.40 11.90 -10.48
N GLU A 412 -16.97 11.21 -9.48
CA GLU A 412 -17.39 11.80 -8.20
C GLU A 412 -16.23 11.81 -7.20
N ALA A 413 -15.39 12.86 -7.18
CA ALA A 413 -14.22 12.93 -6.31
C ALA A 413 -14.54 13.36 -4.86
N TRP A 414 -15.62 14.12 -4.63
CA TRP A 414 -15.98 14.61 -3.28
C TRP A 414 -16.69 13.56 -2.42
N THR A 415 -17.47 12.67 -3.01
CA THR A 415 -18.16 11.61 -2.28
C THR A 415 -17.19 10.70 -1.52
N PRO A 416 -16.08 10.21 -2.10
CA PRO A 416 -14.99 9.56 -1.37
C PRO A 416 -14.46 10.36 -0.18
N THR A 417 -14.37 11.69 -0.29
CA THR A 417 -13.88 12.57 0.77
C THR A 417 -14.82 12.57 1.99
N PHE A 418 -16.12 12.56 1.79
CA PHE A 418 -17.07 12.43 2.90
C PHE A 418 -16.98 11.07 3.60
N ILE A 419 -16.76 9.99 2.83
CA ILE A 419 -16.57 8.65 3.40
C ILE A 419 -15.30 8.60 4.27
N ILE A 420 -14.18 9.18 3.81
CA ILE A 420 -12.93 9.16 4.59
C ILE A 420 -13.02 10.06 5.83
N ILE A 421 -13.77 11.16 5.81
CA ILE A 421 -14.05 11.97 7.00
C ILE A 421 -14.72 11.11 8.08
N ALA A 422 -15.75 10.35 7.70
CA ALA A 422 -16.46 9.49 8.64
C ALA A 422 -15.57 8.37 9.19
N ILE A 423 -14.78 7.72 8.32
CA ILE A 423 -13.80 6.69 8.73
C ILE A 423 -12.81 7.29 9.72
N THR A 424 -12.21 8.43 9.37
CA THR A 424 -11.17 9.07 10.19
C THR A 424 -11.72 9.56 11.52
N ALA A 425 -12.88 10.21 11.53
CA ALA A 425 -13.53 10.66 12.76
C ALA A 425 -13.86 9.48 13.69
N THR A 426 -14.45 8.41 13.17
CA THR A 426 -14.74 7.19 13.94
C THR A 426 -13.45 6.57 14.48
N LYS A 427 -12.41 6.47 13.64
CA LYS A 427 -11.11 5.95 14.03
C LYS A 427 -10.49 6.74 15.17
N ILE A 428 -10.49 8.07 15.08
CA ILE A 428 -9.92 8.97 16.10
C ILE A 428 -10.69 8.82 17.42
N ILE A 429 -12.02 8.87 17.39
CA ILE A 429 -12.87 8.74 18.59
C ILE A 429 -12.59 7.39 19.28
N LEU A 430 -12.63 6.29 18.53
CA LEU A 430 -12.39 4.96 19.09
C LEU A 430 -10.93 4.76 19.53
N SER A 431 -9.96 5.41 18.89
CA SER A 431 -8.57 5.35 19.32
C SER A 431 -8.34 6.06 20.66
N PHE A 432 -8.98 7.21 20.89
CA PHE A 432 -8.96 7.85 22.21
C PHE A 432 -9.67 6.99 23.28
N LEU A 433 -10.78 6.37 22.92
CA LEU A 433 -11.48 5.46 23.83
C LEU A 433 -10.63 4.24 24.18
N ALA A 434 -9.85 3.73 23.23
CA ALA A 434 -8.95 2.58 23.42
C ALA A 434 -7.95 2.77 24.58
N ILE A 435 -7.35 3.96 24.72
CA ILE A 435 -6.44 4.25 25.85
C ILE A 435 -7.15 4.12 27.20
N HIS A 436 -8.38 4.60 27.29
CA HIS A 436 -9.14 4.62 28.54
C HIS A 436 -9.71 3.24 28.89
N MET A 437 -9.97 2.39 27.91
CA MET A 437 -10.55 1.06 28.09
C MET A 437 -9.52 -0.05 28.18
N ALA A 438 -8.29 0.18 27.76
CA ALA A 438 -7.25 -0.84 27.74
C ALA A 438 -6.82 -1.25 29.16
N PRO A 439 -6.88 -2.53 29.52
CA PRO A 439 -6.41 -3.02 30.82
C PRO A 439 -4.89 -3.04 30.93
N SER A 440 -4.17 -3.02 29.81
CA SER A 440 -2.69 -3.01 29.73
C SER A 440 -2.20 -2.23 28.51
N SER A 441 -0.95 -1.80 28.54
CA SER A 441 -0.30 -1.11 27.43
C SER A 441 -0.33 -1.92 26.12
N GLU A 442 -0.13 -3.23 26.18
CA GLU A 442 -0.19 -4.14 25.03
C GLU A 442 -1.60 -4.21 24.43
N SER A 443 -2.63 -4.15 25.29
CA SER A 443 -4.04 -4.17 24.86
C SER A 443 -4.41 -2.94 24.06
N VAL A 444 -3.71 -1.81 24.22
CA VAL A 444 -3.96 -0.59 23.42
C VAL A 444 -3.75 -0.87 21.94
N VAL A 445 -2.69 -1.58 21.56
CA VAL A 445 -2.38 -1.90 20.15
C VAL A 445 -3.50 -2.73 19.53
N VAL A 446 -4.00 -3.71 20.27
CA VAL A 446 -5.13 -4.56 19.86
C VAL A 446 -6.39 -3.71 19.65
N LEU A 447 -6.71 -2.85 20.62
CA LEU A 447 -7.89 -1.99 20.56
C LEU A 447 -7.78 -0.94 19.44
N LEU A 448 -6.58 -0.43 19.14
CA LEU A 448 -6.36 0.43 17.97
C LEU A 448 -6.63 -0.30 16.66
N GLY A 449 -6.28 -1.59 16.57
CA GLY A 449 -6.61 -2.43 15.43
C GLY A 449 -8.12 -2.64 15.29
N VAL A 450 -8.81 -2.92 16.39
CA VAL A 450 -10.28 -3.04 16.42
C VAL A 450 -10.95 -1.71 16.06
N ALA A 451 -10.46 -0.59 16.61
CA ALA A 451 -10.95 0.75 16.30
C ALA A 451 -10.84 1.06 14.79
N ASN A 452 -9.72 0.66 14.18
CA ASN A 452 -9.56 0.76 12.73
C ASN A 452 -10.60 -0.06 11.97
N GLY A 453 -10.89 -1.31 12.39
CA GLY A 453 -11.95 -2.15 11.81
C GLY A 453 -13.33 -1.53 11.92
N CYS A 454 -13.69 -1.05 13.09
CA CYS A 454 -14.97 -0.37 13.34
C CYS A 454 -15.10 0.92 12.50
N SER A 455 -14.01 1.65 12.28
CA SER A 455 -14.01 2.84 11.41
C SER A 455 -14.35 2.48 9.96
N PHE A 456 -13.84 1.36 9.45
CA PHE A 456 -14.18 0.88 8.11
C PHE A 456 -15.62 0.35 8.03
N ILE A 457 -16.21 -0.18 9.12
CA ILE A 457 -17.65 -0.51 9.15
C ILE A 457 -18.49 0.76 8.97
N ALA A 458 -18.16 1.85 9.67
CA ALA A 458 -18.81 3.14 9.46
C ALA A 458 -18.68 3.62 8.01
N GLY A 459 -17.48 3.54 7.45
CA GLY A 459 -17.22 3.89 6.05
C GLY A 459 -18.00 3.03 5.05
N ALA A 460 -18.07 1.71 5.26
CA ALA A 460 -18.81 0.80 4.40
C ALA A 460 -20.32 1.08 4.45
N THR A 461 -20.85 1.37 5.64
CA THR A 461 -22.27 1.69 5.84
C THR A 461 -22.64 3.01 5.14
N ILE A 462 -21.85 4.06 5.34
CA ILE A 462 -22.06 5.36 4.69
C ILE A 462 -21.88 5.24 3.17
N GLY A 463 -20.85 4.53 2.72
CA GLY A 463 -20.61 4.27 1.30
C GLY A 463 -21.78 3.52 0.64
N ALA A 464 -22.32 2.51 1.31
CA ALA A 464 -23.49 1.77 0.83
C ALA A 464 -24.76 2.66 0.77
N TYR A 465 -24.95 3.53 1.76
CA TYR A 465 -26.05 4.49 1.77
C TYR A 465 -25.95 5.48 0.60
N LEU A 466 -24.78 6.08 0.40
CA LEU A 466 -24.53 7.04 -0.69
C LEU A 466 -24.64 6.37 -2.08
N LEU A 467 -24.14 5.15 -2.24
CA LEU A 467 -24.31 4.39 -3.47
C LEU A 467 -25.79 4.08 -3.74
N ARG A 468 -26.52 3.65 -2.71
CA ARG A 468 -27.96 3.36 -2.85
C ARG A 468 -28.75 4.59 -3.27
N SER A 469 -28.37 5.78 -2.80
CA SER A 469 -29.03 7.04 -3.23
C SER A 469 -28.65 7.45 -4.65
N SER A 470 -27.45 7.06 -5.12
CA SER A 470 -26.91 7.45 -6.45
C SER A 470 -27.27 6.47 -7.57
N ILE A 471 -27.14 5.16 -7.32
CA ILE A 471 -27.34 4.10 -8.34
C ILE A 471 -28.51 3.16 -8.04
N GLY A 472 -29.28 3.41 -6.98
CA GLY A 472 -30.46 2.62 -6.63
C GLY A 472 -30.13 1.41 -5.74
N THR A 473 -31.02 0.43 -5.73
CA THR A 473 -30.94 -0.72 -4.80
C THR A 473 -29.77 -1.63 -5.12
N LEU A 474 -28.86 -1.78 -4.13
CA LEU A 474 -27.77 -2.73 -4.20
C LEU A 474 -28.27 -4.17 -3.95
N GLN A 475 -27.67 -5.16 -4.60
CA GLN A 475 -28.01 -6.59 -4.41
C GLN A 475 -27.41 -7.16 -3.11
N THR A 476 -27.61 -6.47 -1.99
CA THR A 476 -27.01 -6.79 -0.68
C THR A 476 -27.39 -8.18 -0.19
N ARG A 477 -28.63 -8.64 -0.48
CA ARG A 477 -29.10 -9.97 -0.08
C ARG A 477 -28.28 -11.09 -0.70
N ASP A 478 -27.93 -10.93 -1.97
CA ASP A 478 -27.15 -11.92 -2.71
C ASP A 478 -25.70 -11.99 -2.23
N VAL A 479 -25.11 -10.81 -1.92
CA VAL A 479 -23.79 -10.73 -1.29
C VAL A 479 -23.81 -11.40 0.07
N LEU A 480 -24.78 -11.06 0.92
CA LEU A 480 -24.90 -11.62 2.27
C LEU A 480 -25.05 -13.15 2.23
N ARG A 481 -25.89 -13.69 1.33
CA ARG A 481 -26.02 -15.12 1.13
C ARG A 481 -24.68 -15.80 0.80
N THR A 482 -23.90 -15.19 -0.12
CA THR A 482 -22.57 -15.69 -0.47
C THR A 482 -21.63 -15.63 0.74
N CYS A 483 -21.62 -14.53 1.49
CA CYS A 483 -20.80 -14.38 2.69
C CYS A 483 -21.13 -15.44 3.75
N LEU A 484 -22.42 -15.72 4.01
CA LEU A 484 -22.82 -16.73 4.97
C LEU A 484 -22.38 -18.14 4.58
N TRP A 485 -22.51 -18.51 3.30
CA TRP A 485 -22.04 -19.81 2.81
C TRP A 485 -20.51 -19.95 2.93
N VAL A 486 -19.77 -18.92 2.50
CA VAL A 486 -18.31 -18.93 2.57
C VAL A 486 -17.83 -18.93 4.02
N LEU A 487 -18.47 -18.17 4.90
CA LEU A 487 -18.16 -18.14 6.33
C LEU A 487 -18.39 -19.52 6.98
N GLY A 488 -19.54 -20.16 6.71
CA GLY A 488 -19.81 -21.51 7.18
C GLY A 488 -18.78 -22.54 6.73
N ALA A 489 -18.42 -22.52 5.44
CA ALA A 489 -17.39 -23.40 4.90
C ALA A 489 -16.01 -23.13 5.53
N SER A 490 -15.67 -21.82 5.75
CA SER A 490 -14.41 -21.42 6.37
C SER A 490 -14.31 -21.86 7.83
N ILE A 491 -15.38 -21.74 8.59
CA ILE A 491 -15.43 -22.20 9.99
C ILE A 491 -15.21 -23.71 10.04
N VAL A 492 -15.87 -24.49 9.18
CA VAL A 492 -15.67 -25.96 9.12
C VAL A 492 -14.22 -26.28 8.78
N ALA A 493 -13.65 -25.65 7.77
CA ALA A 493 -12.26 -25.89 7.36
C ALA A 493 -11.26 -25.57 8.50
N VAL A 494 -11.43 -24.43 9.19
CA VAL A 494 -10.55 -24.04 10.29
C VAL A 494 -10.77 -24.95 11.51
N SER A 495 -11.99 -25.38 11.80
CA SER A 495 -12.26 -26.34 12.88
C SER A 495 -11.57 -27.69 12.64
N ILE A 496 -11.54 -28.16 11.39
CA ILE A 496 -10.79 -29.36 11.01
C ILE A 496 -9.28 -29.13 11.22
N ALA A 497 -8.76 -27.96 10.79
CA ALA A 497 -7.34 -27.63 10.96
C ALA A 497 -6.92 -27.60 12.44
N VAL A 498 -7.73 -26.99 13.31
CA VAL A 498 -7.53 -26.98 14.77
C VAL A 498 -7.59 -28.39 15.34
N GLY A 499 -8.56 -29.22 14.92
CA GLY A 499 -8.67 -30.61 15.35
C GLY A 499 -7.46 -31.46 14.94
N VAL A 500 -6.90 -31.20 13.76
CA VAL A 500 -5.68 -31.86 13.28
C VAL A 500 -4.44 -31.40 14.06
N ASP A 501 -4.33 -30.12 14.36
CA ASP A 501 -3.21 -29.54 15.14
C ASP A 501 -3.15 -30.11 16.58
N HIS A 502 -4.29 -30.32 17.21
CA HIS A 502 -4.41 -30.94 18.53
C HIS A 502 -4.39 -32.47 18.50
N SER A 503 -4.23 -33.08 17.32
CA SER A 503 -4.20 -34.54 17.21
C SER A 503 -2.86 -35.11 17.71
N PRO A 504 -2.84 -36.27 18.39
CA PRO A 504 -1.61 -36.90 18.87
C PRO A 504 -0.62 -37.23 17.77
N VAL A 505 -1.06 -37.33 16.50
CA VAL A 505 -0.24 -37.57 15.33
C VAL A 505 0.74 -36.43 15.06
N ILE A 506 0.29 -35.17 15.17
CA ILE A 506 1.17 -34.02 14.95
C ILE A 506 2.07 -33.78 16.18
N GLY A 507 1.59 -34.04 17.38
CA GLY A 507 2.42 -34.03 18.59
C GLY A 507 3.63 -34.99 18.48
N HIS A 508 3.45 -36.17 17.90
CA HIS A 508 4.56 -37.10 17.62
C HIS A 508 5.49 -36.62 16.50
N LEU A 509 4.98 -36.03 15.44
CA LEU A 509 5.79 -35.49 14.34
C LEU A 509 6.61 -34.26 14.77
N SER A 510 6.04 -33.36 15.57
CA SER A 510 6.75 -32.18 16.08
C SER A 510 7.87 -32.53 17.06
N THR A 511 7.68 -33.56 17.89
CA THR A 511 8.73 -34.09 18.77
C THR A 511 9.86 -34.79 17.99
N GLN A 512 9.54 -35.52 16.90
CA GLN A 512 10.55 -36.12 16.03
C GLN A 512 11.35 -35.08 15.23
N LEU A 513 10.70 -34.07 14.66
CA LEU A 513 11.37 -33.01 13.91
C LEU A 513 12.19 -32.08 14.84
N GLY A 514 11.71 -31.81 16.04
CA GLY A 514 12.45 -31.06 17.07
C GLY A 514 13.69 -31.81 17.59
N SER A 515 13.64 -33.15 17.65
CA SER A 515 14.79 -33.99 18.01
C SER A 515 15.82 -34.11 16.88
N ALA A 516 15.36 -34.12 15.61
CA ALA A 516 16.24 -34.13 14.44
C ALA A 516 16.98 -32.78 14.28
N GLY A 517 16.29 -31.63 14.53
CA GLY A 517 16.90 -30.30 14.48
C GLY A 517 17.93 -30.04 15.59
N ARG A 518 17.81 -30.69 16.76
CA ARG A 518 18.83 -30.63 17.80
C ARG A 518 20.06 -31.50 17.51
N ARG A 519 19.91 -32.60 16.81
CA ARG A 519 21.04 -33.45 16.40
C ARG A 519 21.88 -32.82 15.26
N GLY A 520 21.30 -31.97 14.45
CA GLY A 520 22.02 -31.22 13.40
C GLY A 520 22.81 -30.01 13.89
N ARG A 521 22.71 -29.62 15.18
CA ARG A 521 23.50 -28.51 15.78
C ARG A 521 24.72 -29.00 16.61
N VAL A 522 24.99 -30.28 16.63
CA VAL A 522 26.11 -30.92 17.37
C VAL A 522 27.13 -31.56 16.40
N LEU A 523 27.00 -31.34 15.10
CA LEU A 523 28.02 -31.57 14.08
C LEU A 523 28.37 -30.25 13.38
#